data_9cb718cfd706f1665d3b89bae2903014
#
_entry.id   9cb718cfd706f1665d3b89bae2903014
#
_cell.length_a   1.000
_cell.length_b   1.000
_cell.length_c   1.000
_cell.angle_alpha   90.00
_cell.angle_beta   90.00
_cell.angle_gamma   90.00
#
_symmetry.space_group_name_H-M   'P 1'
#
loop_
_entity.id
_entity.type
_entity.pdbx_description
1 polymer ?
#
loop_
_entity_poly.entity_id
_entity_poly.type
_entity_poly.pdbx_seq_one_letter_code
_entity_poly.pdbx_strand_id
1 'polypeptide(L)'
;MLFHVKMTVRLPADMDPERAARLKADEKALAQRLQRDGTWRHLWRIAGHYANYSVFDVPSVEAMHETLMQLPLFPYMDIEIDGLCRHPSSIHDDDR
;
A
#
# COMPACT_ATOMS: atom_id res chain seq x y z
N MET A 1 5.83 -13.50 -1.99
CA MET A 1 5.06 -13.51 -0.72
C MET A 1 3.99 -12.45 -0.77
N LEU A 2 2.82 -12.77 -0.29
CA LEU A 2 1.73 -11.80 -0.19
C LEU A 2 1.70 -11.16 1.19
N PHE A 3 1.46 -9.87 1.20
CA PHE A 3 1.27 -9.08 2.42
C PHE A 3 -0.04 -8.31 2.32
N HIS A 4 -0.81 -8.36 3.40
CA HIS A 4 -1.99 -7.51 3.58
C HIS A 4 -1.55 -6.26 4.33
N VAL A 5 -1.85 -5.10 3.77
CA VAL A 5 -1.40 -3.83 4.33
C VAL A 5 -2.60 -2.89 4.48
N LYS A 6 -2.78 -2.36 5.68
CA LYS A 6 -3.72 -1.28 5.93
C LYS A 6 -2.93 0.01 6.06
N MET A 7 -3.26 1.00 5.25
CA MET A 7 -2.63 2.32 5.29
C MET A 7 -3.68 3.37 5.60
N THR A 8 -3.41 4.18 6.63
CA THR A 8 -4.25 5.32 7.00
C THR A 8 -3.42 6.58 6.85
N VAL A 9 -3.86 7.52 6.04
CA VAL A 9 -3.12 8.76 5.76
C VAL A 9 -3.61 9.87 6.68
N ARG A 10 -2.66 10.53 7.35
CA ARG A 10 -2.91 11.65 8.24
C ARG A 10 -1.99 12.80 7.87
N LEU A 11 -2.47 13.65 6.95
CA LEU A 11 -1.73 14.86 6.59
C LEU A 11 -1.92 15.92 7.67
N PRO A 12 -0.85 16.66 8.02
CA PRO A 12 -0.97 17.82 8.92
C PRO A 12 -1.97 18.84 8.37
N ALA A 13 -2.82 19.37 9.25
CA ALA A 13 -3.84 20.35 8.84
C ALA A 13 -3.24 21.66 8.31
N ASP A 14 -2.01 21.98 8.72
CA ASP A 14 -1.29 23.17 8.31
C ASP A 14 -0.33 22.96 7.13
N MET A 15 -0.36 21.78 6.53
CA MET A 15 0.45 21.50 5.34
C MET A 15 0.03 22.43 4.19
N ASP A 16 1.03 22.99 3.49
CA ASP A 16 0.80 23.79 2.31
C ASP A 16 -0.05 23.02 1.29
N PRO A 17 -1.18 23.61 0.81
CA PRO A 17 -2.08 22.91 -0.13
C PRO A 17 -1.41 22.46 -1.42
N GLU A 18 -0.48 23.23 -1.96
CA GLU A 18 0.24 22.85 -3.19
C GLU A 18 1.16 21.67 -2.94
N ARG A 19 1.83 21.63 -1.79
CA ARG A 19 2.66 20.50 -1.39
C ARG A 19 1.82 19.25 -1.20
N ALA A 20 0.69 19.35 -0.52
CA ALA A 20 -0.24 18.23 -0.34
C ALA A 20 -0.71 17.69 -1.69
N ALA A 21 -1.06 18.55 -2.64
CA ALA A 21 -1.49 18.15 -3.98
C ALA A 21 -0.38 17.42 -4.74
N ARG A 22 0.88 17.89 -4.65
CA ARG A 22 2.02 17.21 -5.29
C ARG A 22 2.27 15.83 -4.69
N LEU A 23 2.25 15.72 -3.36
CA LEU A 23 2.43 14.44 -2.67
C LEU A 23 1.36 13.43 -3.11
N LYS A 24 0.11 13.85 -3.19
CA LYS A 24 -1.01 12.98 -3.62
C LYS A 24 -0.85 12.56 -5.08
N ALA A 25 -0.44 13.48 -5.96
CA ALA A 25 -0.23 13.18 -7.36
C ALA A 25 0.93 12.19 -7.56
N ASP A 26 2.04 12.40 -6.86
CA ASP A 26 3.20 11.52 -6.93
C ASP A 26 2.90 10.14 -6.33
N GLU A 27 2.14 10.10 -5.24
CA GLU A 27 1.67 8.86 -4.63
C GLU A 27 0.83 8.06 -5.63
N LYS A 28 -0.14 8.71 -6.28
CA LYS A 28 -1.01 8.08 -7.27
C LYS A 28 -0.20 7.51 -8.44
N ALA A 29 0.77 8.26 -8.94
CA ALA A 29 1.61 7.83 -10.05
C ALA A 29 2.42 6.58 -9.69
N LEU A 30 3.04 6.57 -8.50
CA LEU A 30 3.81 5.42 -8.02
C LEU A 30 2.90 4.22 -7.76
N ALA A 31 1.76 4.43 -7.11
CA ALA A 31 0.80 3.35 -6.84
C ALA A 31 0.32 2.69 -8.13
N GLN A 32 0.03 3.46 -9.16
CA GLN A 32 -0.41 2.92 -10.44
C GLN A 32 0.72 2.16 -11.15
N ARG A 33 1.95 2.65 -11.09
CA ARG A 33 3.11 1.95 -11.64
C ARG A 33 3.32 0.58 -10.96
N LEU A 34 3.27 0.55 -9.63
CA LEU A 34 3.43 -0.68 -8.86
C LEU A 34 2.28 -1.67 -9.11
N GLN A 35 1.08 -1.18 -9.38
CA GLN A 35 -0.04 -2.05 -9.78
C GLN A 35 0.19 -2.65 -11.17
N ARG A 36 0.71 -1.88 -12.11
CA ARG A 36 0.99 -2.37 -13.47
C ARG A 36 2.08 -3.43 -13.49
N ASP A 37 3.08 -3.34 -12.63
CA ASP A 37 4.15 -4.32 -12.57
C ASP A 37 3.85 -5.52 -11.67
N GLY A 38 2.69 -5.55 -11.02
CA GLY A 38 2.24 -6.66 -10.17
C GLY A 38 2.71 -6.62 -8.73
N THR A 39 3.52 -5.64 -8.35
CA THR A 39 4.00 -5.49 -6.96
C THR A 39 2.84 -5.15 -6.03
N TRP A 40 1.99 -4.22 -6.42
CA TRP A 40 0.79 -3.82 -5.69
C TRP A 40 -0.41 -4.50 -6.34
N ARG A 41 -0.77 -5.69 -5.85
CA ARG A 41 -1.78 -6.53 -6.52
C ARG A 41 -3.20 -6.00 -6.38
N HIS A 42 -3.58 -5.52 -5.20
CA HIS A 42 -4.93 -5.03 -4.93
C HIS A 42 -4.88 -3.77 -4.08
N LEU A 43 -5.76 -2.84 -4.39
CA LEU A 43 -5.87 -1.57 -3.68
C LEU A 43 -7.35 -1.21 -3.54
N TRP A 44 -7.85 -1.16 -2.30
CA TRP A 44 -9.25 -0.87 -2.00
C TRP A 44 -9.35 0.31 -1.03
N ARG A 45 -10.18 1.28 -1.37
CA ARG A 45 -10.53 2.36 -0.43
C ARG A 45 -11.36 1.77 0.71
N ILE A 46 -11.03 2.13 1.97
CA ILE A 46 -11.91 1.85 3.10
C ILE A 46 -13.01 2.92 3.07
N ALA A 47 -14.28 2.48 2.93
CA ALA A 47 -15.39 3.41 2.82
C ALA A 47 -15.44 4.35 4.04
N GLY A 48 -15.56 5.65 3.77
CA GLY A 48 -15.65 6.67 4.81
C GLY A 48 -14.33 7.11 5.44
N HIS A 49 -13.18 6.60 4.97
CA HIS A 49 -11.86 6.88 5.55
C HIS A 49 -10.85 7.28 4.49
N TYR A 50 -9.88 8.11 4.87
CA TYR A 50 -8.69 8.34 4.05
C TYR A 50 -7.68 7.22 4.32
N ALA A 51 -8.07 6.03 3.94
CA ALA A 51 -7.34 4.81 4.24
C ALA A 51 -7.63 3.75 3.18
N ASN A 52 -6.77 2.74 3.10
CA ASN A 52 -6.96 1.65 2.16
C ASN A 52 -6.56 0.31 2.77
N TYR A 53 -7.12 -0.77 2.21
CA TYR A 53 -6.58 -2.11 2.31
C TYR A 53 -5.88 -2.44 1.02
N SER A 54 -4.70 -3.02 1.12
CA SER A 54 -3.87 -3.37 -0.01
C SER A 54 -3.32 -4.78 0.13
N VAL A 55 -3.04 -5.41 -1.01
CA VAL A 55 -2.28 -6.65 -1.08
C VAL A 55 -1.07 -6.41 -1.97
N PHE A 56 0.11 -6.68 -1.44
CA PHE A 56 1.38 -6.59 -2.17
C PHE A 56 1.95 -7.98 -2.40
N ASP A 57 2.60 -8.17 -3.53
CA ASP A 57 3.37 -9.37 -3.85
C ASP A 57 4.84 -8.98 -3.99
N VAL A 58 5.63 -9.27 -2.98
CA VAL A 58 7.05 -8.95 -2.91
C VAL A 58 7.82 -10.15 -2.37
N PRO A 59 9.14 -10.25 -2.64
CA PRO A 59 9.90 -11.45 -2.31
C PRO A 59 10.21 -11.63 -0.82
N SER A 60 10.14 -10.57 0.00
CA SER A 60 10.56 -10.65 1.41
C SER A 60 9.92 -9.55 2.25
N VAL A 61 10.03 -9.68 3.57
CA VAL A 61 9.62 -8.64 4.53
C VAL A 61 10.42 -7.35 4.29
N GLU A 62 11.71 -7.48 4.02
CA GLU A 62 12.58 -6.34 3.73
C GLU A 62 12.14 -5.61 2.47
N ALA A 63 11.79 -6.34 1.41
CA ALA A 63 11.28 -5.76 0.17
C ALA A 63 9.95 -5.05 0.39
N MET A 64 9.08 -5.59 1.27
CA MET A 64 7.83 -4.93 1.64
C MET A 64 8.10 -3.58 2.30
N HIS A 65 9.00 -3.56 3.27
CA HIS A 65 9.37 -2.32 3.95
C HIS A 65 9.94 -1.29 2.98
N GLU A 66 10.88 -1.69 2.13
CA GLU A 66 11.50 -0.81 1.14
C GLU A 66 10.47 -0.25 0.14
N THR A 67 9.52 -1.07 -0.28
CA THR A 67 8.45 -0.64 -1.18
C THR A 67 7.58 0.44 -0.53
N LEU A 68 7.19 0.23 0.73
CA LEU A 68 6.38 1.21 1.47
C LEU A 68 7.14 2.52 1.68
N MET A 69 8.43 2.46 1.97
CA MET A 69 9.24 3.65 2.17
C MET A 69 9.38 4.53 0.93
N GLN A 70 9.16 3.98 -0.27
CA GLN A 70 9.17 4.75 -1.51
C GLN A 70 7.93 5.62 -1.68
N LEU A 71 6.85 5.33 -0.97
CA LEU A 71 5.59 6.07 -1.11
C LEU A 71 5.77 7.50 -0.59
N PRO A 72 5.45 8.52 -1.42
CA PRO A 72 5.56 9.92 -0.99
C PRO A 72 4.77 10.24 0.28
N LEU A 73 3.64 9.56 0.52
CA LEU A 73 2.82 9.75 1.72
C LEU A 73 3.27 8.91 2.91
N PHE A 74 4.30 8.08 2.76
CA PHE A 74 4.76 7.18 3.83
C PHE A 74 4.96 7.90 5.19
N PRO A 75 5.60 9.09 5.26
CA PRO A 75 5.80 9.78 6.55
C PRO A 75 4.50 10.19 7.26
N TYR A 76 3.39 10.19 6.53
CA TYR A 76 2.08 10.61 7.03
C TYR A 76 1.11 9.44 7.18
N MET A 77 1.62 8.21 7.16
CA MET A 77 0.80 7.00 7.24
C MET A 77 0.94 6.30 8.57
N ASP A 78 -0.19 5.80 9.08
CA ASP A 78 -0.23 4.69 10.02
C ASP A 78 -0.37 3.41 9.21
N ILE A 79 0.53 2.45 9.41
CA ILE A 79 0.58 1.24 8.60
C ILE A 79 0.51 0.01 9.48
N GLU A 80 -0.37 -0.93 9.09
CA GLU A 80 -0.45 -2.27 9.68
C GLU A 80 -0.18 -3.27 8.58
N ILE A 81 0.73 -4.21 8.83
CA ILE A 81 1.18 -5.21 7.83
C ILE A 81 1.00 -6.61 8.40
N ASP A 82 0.37 -7.47 7.61
CA ASP A 82 0.27 -8.90 7.90
C ASP A 82 0.86 -9.69 6.74
N GLY A 83 1.82 -10.59 7.02
CA GLY A 83 2.28 -11.56 6.06
C GLY A 83 1.24 -12.64 5.88
N LEU A 84 0.97 -13.04 4.63
CA LEU A 84 -0.05 -14.02 4.31
C LEU A 84 0.58 -15.34 3.89
N CYS A 85 0.05 -16.44 4.44
CA CYS A 85 0.37 -17.79 4.00
C CYS A 85 -0.83 -18.33 3.23
N ARG A 86 -0.57 -19.20 2.24
CA ARG A 86 -1.67 -19.91 1.59
C ARG A 86 -2.36 -20.82 2.61
N HIS A 87 -3.68 -20.72 2.71
CA HIS A 87 -4.46 -21.57 3.59
C HIS A 87 -4.58 -22.98 3.00
N PRO A 88 -4.45 -24.05 3.81
CA PRO A 88 -4.53 -25.43 3.31
C PRO A 88 -5.86 -25.77 2.61
N SER A 89 -6.93 -25.05 2.96
CA SER A 89 -8.27 -25.24 2.37
C SER A 89 -8.55 -24.30 1.20
N SER A 90 -7.58 -23.49 0.76
CA SER A 90 -7.76 -22.62 -0.41
C SER A 90 -7.90 -23.46 -1.68
N ILE A 91 -8.82 -23.02 -2.55
CA ILE A 91 -8.99 -23.61 -3.89
C ILE A 91 -8.15 -22.88 -4.95
N HIS A 92 -7.49 -21.78 -4.57
CA HIS A 92 -6.70 -20.95 -5.48
C HIS A 92 -5.23 -21.38 -5.43
N ASP A 93 -4.82 -22.22 -6.37
CA ASP A 93 -3.47 -22.80 -6.39
C ASP A 93 -2.37 -21.79 -6.73
N ASP A 94 -2.72 -20.67 -7.34
CA ASP A 94 -1.80 -19.63 -7.75
C ASP A 94 -1.54 -18.57 -6.66
N ASP A 95 -2.24 -18.61 -5.54
CA ASP A 95 -1.97 -17.74 -4.39
C ASP A 95 -0.70 -18.19 -3.64
N ARG A 96 0.11 -17.23 -3.23
CA ARG A 96 1.38 -17.51 -2.57
C ARG A 96 1.53 -16.72 -1.28
#